data_677a21e584c11dededd9b6f86a64442a
#
_entry.id   677a21e584c11dededd9b6f86a64442a
#
_cell.length_a   1.000
_cell.length_b   1.000
_cell.length_c   1.000
_cell.angle_alpha   90.00
_cell.angle_beta   90.00
_cell.angle_gamma   90.00
#
_symmetry.space_group_name_H-M   'P 1'
#
loop_
_entity.id
_entity.type
_entity.pdbx_description
1 polymer ?
#
loop_
_entity_poly.entity_id
_entity_poly.type
_entity_poly.pdbx_seq_one_letter_code
_entity_poly.pdbx_strand_id
1 'polypeptide(L)'
;MLLGLFSLRAVAADTLLILGDSLSAGYRLPVAQAWPTLLADQWQKKPGEPQLVNASISGDTAAQGLARLPELLKQHQPRWVLIELGANDGLRGFPAQDLQRDLSQIITLVLQAGAQPLLMQIRIPPNYGRRYTEAFSAIYPQLAKQFDIPLLPFYMEQVVVKAEWMQDDGLHPNKDAQPFIATWMAERLEPLVKHESN
;
A
#
# COMPACT_ATOMS: atom_id res chain seq x y z
N MET A 1 -4.10 -11.61 52.67
CA MET A 1 -3.06 -11.23 51.70
C MET A 1 -3.56 -11.65 50.33
N LEU A 2 -4.20 -10.72 49.56
CA LEU A 2 -4.67 -11.00 48.20
C LEU A 2 -3.53 -10.65 47.25
N LEU A 3 -2.94 -11.64 46.57
CA LEU A 3 -2.04 -11.42 45.44
C LEU A 3 -2.88 -11.07 44.23
N GLY A 4 -2.84 -9.80 43.86
CA GLY A 4 -3.40 -9.36 42.56
C GLY A 4 -2.54 -9.87 41.40
N LEU A 5 -3.08 -10.80 40.63
CA LEU A 5 -2.51 -11.21 39.33
C LEU A 5 -2.67 -10.06 38.32
N PHE A 6 -1.63 -9.28 38.17
CA PHE A 6 -1.52 -8.37 36.99
C PHE A 6 -1.28 -9.25 35.75
N SER A 7 -2.35 -9.50 34.99
CA SER A 7 -2.20 -10.02 33.63
C SER A 7 -1.52 -8.94 32.77
N LEU A 8 -0.24 -9.11 32.52
CA LEU A 8 0.43 -8.40 31.41
C LEU A 8 -0.25 -8.86 30.11
N ARG A 9 -1.20 -8.07 29.60
CA ARG A 9 -1.62 -8.20 28.22
C ARG A 9 -0.40 -7.84 27.37
N ALA A 10 0.16 -8.82 26.69
CA ALA A 10 1.08 -8.55 25.58
C ALA A 10 0.32 -7.63 24.61
N VAL A 11 0.77 -6.38 24.48
CA VAL A 11 0.26 -5.48 23.45
C VAL A 11 0.68 -6.13 22.13
N ALA A 12 -0.30 -6.63 21.37
CA ALA A 12 -0.02 -7.11 20.03
C ALA A 12 0.65 -5.96 19.26
N ALA A 13 1.75 -6.26 18.58
CA ALA A 13 2.41 -5.24 17.76
C ALA A 13 1.42 -4.70 16.73
N ASP A 14 1.33 -3.38 16.63
CA ASP A 14 0.50 -2.77 15.58
C ASP A 14 0.91 -3.28 14.19
N THR A 15 -0.07 -3.48 13.33
CA THR A 15 0.14 -4.05 11.99
C THR A 15 -0.16 -3.02 10.92
N LEU A 16 0.75 -2.87 9.96
CA LEU A 16 0.52 -2.25 8.66
C LEU A 16 0.26 -3.34 7.61
N LEU A 17 -0.95 -3.36 7.08
CA LEU A 17 -1.34 -4.23 5.96
C LEU A 17 -1.11 -3.49 4.64
N ILE A 18 -0.43 -4.12 3.68
CA ILE A 18 -0.33 -3.63 2.30
C ILE A 18 -1.37 -4.36 1.45
N LEU A 19 -2.35 -3.62 0.94
CA LEU A 19 -3.32 -4.07 -0.04
C LEU A 19 -2.90 -3.53 -1.41
N GLY A 20 -2.15 -4.32 -2.16
CA GLY A 20 -1.51 -3.89 -3.40
C GLY A 20 -1.59 -4.93 -4.52
N ASP A 21 -0.91 -4.61 -5.59
CA ASP A 21 -0.80 -5.44 -6.78
C ASP A 21 0.64 -5.95 -7.03
N SER A 22 1.05 -6.09 -8.30
CA SER A 22 2.37 -6.60 -8.68
C SER A 22 3.54 -5.73 -8.22
N LEU A 23 3.33 -4.43 -8.04
CA LEU A 23 4.37 -3.49 -7.62
C LEU A 23 4.81 -3.74 -6.17
N SER A 24 3.88 -4.16 -5.30
CA SER A 24 4.18 -4.54 -3.92
C SER A 24 4.33 -6.05 -3.73
N ALA A 25 3.76 -6.89 -4.61
CA ALA A 25 3.96 -8.34 -4.57
C ALA A 25 5.39 -8.77 -4.94
N GLY A 26 6.16 -7.91 -5.61
CA GLY A 26 7.50 -8.23 -6.11
C GLY A 26 7.45 -9.14 -7.34
N TYR A 27 6.69 -8.72 -8.36
CA TYR A 27 6.50 -9.48 -9.60
C TYR A 27 7.81 -10.00 -10.20
N ARG A 28 7.90 -11.31 -10.47
CA ARG A 28 9.10 -12.01 -10.97
C ARG A 28 10.34 -11.90 -10.09
N LEU A 29 10.20 -11.54 -8.82
CA LEU A 29 11.29 -11.49 -7.86
C LEU A 29 11.07 -12.51 -6.75
N PRO A 30 12.14 -13.06 -6.16
CA PRO A 30 12.04 -13.74 -4.88
C PRO A 30 11.43 -12.82 -3.82
N VAL A 31 10.53 -13.31 -2.98
CA VAL A 31 9.85 -12.53 -1.94
C VAL A 31 10.83 -11.76 -1.06
N ALA A 32 11.97 -12.37 -0.73
CA ALA A 32 13.02 -11.74 0.09
C ALA A 32 13.67 -10.50 -0.57
N GLN A 33 13.49 -10.31 -1.87
CA GLN A 33 14.04 -9.16 -2.60
C GLN A 33 13.01 -8.06 -2.83
N ALA A 34 11.72 -8.32 -2.60
CA ALA A 34 10.67 -7.32 -2.77
C ALA A 34 10.73 -6.24 -1.69
N TRP A 35 10.44 -4.99 -2.06
CA TRP A 35 10.54 -3.84 -1.15
C TRP A 35 9.76 -4.00 0.17
N PRO A 36 8.57 -4.65 0.21
CA PRO A 36 7.89 -4.83 1.49
C PRO A 36 8.66 -5.71 2.48
N THR A 37 9.35 -6.76 1.98
CA THR A 37 10.20 -7.60 2.83
C THR A 37 11.43 -6.84 3.32
N LEU A 38 12.08 -6.09 2.41
CA LEU A 38 13.23 -5.26 2.79
C LEU A 38 12.85 -4.20 3.82
N LEU A 39 11.67 -3.59 3.70
CA LEU A 39 11.16 -2.63 4.67
C LEU A 39 10.84 -3.31 6.01
N ALA A 40 10.19 -4.48 5.98
CA ALA A 40 9.93 -5.26 7.19
C ALA A 40 11.21 -5.60 7.94
N ASP A 41 12.26 -6.01 7.24
CA ASP A 41 13.58 -6.31 7.83
C ASP A 41 14.25 -5.06 8.46
N GLN A 42 14.03 -3.89 7.86
CA GLN A 42 14.51 -2.62 8.42
C GLN A 42 13.75 -2.29 9.71
N TRP A 43 12.42 -2.43 9.70
CA TRP A 43 11.55 -2.08 10.82
C TRP A 43 11.70 -3.03 12.01
N GLN A 44 11.91 -4.32 11.79
CA GLN A 44 12.18 -5.28 12.86
C GLN A 44 13.39 -4.90 13.75
N LYS A 45 14.30 -4.10 13.20
CA LYS A 45 15.50 -3.61 13.93
C LYS A 45 15.24 -2.31 14.70
N LYS A 46 14.06 -1.70 14.53
CA LYS A 46 13.69 -0.43 15.15
C LYS A 46 12.56 -0.66 16.16
N PRO A 47 12.74 -0.39 17.44
CA PRO A 47 11.66 -0.49 18.42
C PRO A 47 10.51 0.47 18.08
N GLY A 48 9.28 -0.02 18.20
CA GLY A 48 8.07 0.79 18.03
C GLY A 48 7.54 0.88 16.60
N GLU A 49 8.23 0.30 15.60
CA GLU A 49 7.70 0.19 14.25
C GLU A 49 6.68 -0.95 14.14
N PRO A 50 5.64 -0.82 13.28
CA PRO A 50 4.61 -1.84 13.15
C PRO A 50 5.13 -3.10 12.47
N GLN A 51 4.44 -4.22 12.71
CA GLN A 51 4.60 -5.41 11.89
C GLN A 51 4.03 -5.15 10.51
N LEU A 52 4.78 -5.45 9.44
CA LEU A 52 4.34 -5.31 8.08
C LEU A 52 3.79 -6.63 7.54
N VAL A 53 2.54 -6.60 7.04
CA VAL A 53 1.90 -7.72 6.36
C VAL A 53 1.65 -7.35 4.91
N ASN A 54 2.35 -8.00 4.00
CA ASN A 54 2.15 -7.81 2.56
C ASN A 54 1.08 -8.77 2.04
N ALA A 55 -0.11 -8.26 1.75
CA ALA A 55 -1.22 -8.99 1.17
C ALA A 55 -1.42 -8.65 -0.32
N SER A 56 -0.39 -8.18 -1.01
CA SER A 56 -0.46 -7.81 -2.43
C SER A 56 -0.50 -9.03 -3.33
N ILE A 57 -1.29 -8.96 -4.41
CA ILE A 57 -1.42 -10.01 -5.41
C ILE A 57 -1.18 -9.42 -6.80
N SER A 58 -0.21 -9.98 -7.54
CA SER A 58 0.11 -9.54 -8.90
C SER A 58 -1.12 -9.63 -9.81
N GLY A 59 -1.41 -8.53 -10.49
CA GLY A 59 -2.53 -8.44 -11.44
C GLY A 59 -3.85 -8.01 -10.82
N ASP A 60 -3.94 -7.83 -9.50
CA ASP A 60 -5.17 -7.37 -8.85
C ASP A 60 -5.59 -5.99 -9.34
N THR A 61 -6.89 -5.87 -9.62
CA THR A 61 -7.59 -4.59 -9.78
C THR A 61 -8.12 -4.11 -8.43
N ALA A 62 -8.61 -2.87 -8.37
CA ALA A 62 -9.27 -2.35 -7.17
C ALA A 62 -10.46 -3.22 -6.75
N ALA A 63 -11.27 -3.71 -7.71
CA ALA A 63 -12.39 -4.60 -7.45
C ALA A 63 -11.95 -5.94 -6.81
N GLN A 64 -10.82 -6.52 -7.26
CA GLN A 64 -10.29 -7.75 -6.71
C GLN A 64 -9.73 -7.54 -5.30
N GLY A 65 -9.00 -6.44 -5.08
CA GLY A 65 -8.56 -6.05 -3.74
C GLY A 65 -9.73 -5.83 -2.78
N LEU A 66 -10.80 -5.16 -3.24
CA LEU A 66 -12.03 -4.95 -2.48
C LEU A 66 -12.68 -6.28 -2.05
N ALA A 67 -12.76 -7.25 -2.97
CA ALA A 67 -13.40 -8.54 -2.70
C ALA A 67 -12.72 -9.34 -1.57
N ARG A 68 -11.39 -9.24 -1.42
CA ARG A 68 -10.64 -9.98 -0.39
C ARG A 68 -10.36 -9.19 0.88
N LEU A 69 -10.57 -7.87 0.86
CA LEU A 69 -10.29 -6.99 1.99
C LEU A 69 -11.02 -7.38 3.30
N PRO A 70 -12.32 -7.74 3.32
CA PRO A 70 -13.01 -8.08 4.57
C PRO A 70 -12.33 -9.21 5.35
N GLU A 71 -11.89 -10.26 4.67
CA GLU A 71 -11.20 -11.38 5.34
C GLU A 71 -9.81 -10.97 5.83
N LEU A 72 -9.08 -10.15 5.08
CA LEU A 72 -7.78 -9.62 5.50
C LEU A 72 -7.89 -8.74 6.75
N LEU A 73 -8.90 -7.87 6.81
CA LEU A 73 -9.16 -7.03 7.98
C LEU A 73 -9.49 -7.88 9.21
N LYS A 74 -10.31 -8.92 9.05
CA LYS A 74 -10.65 -9.85 10.13
C LYS A 74 -9.43 -10.65 10.61
N GLN A 75 -8.62 -11.16 9.68
CA GLN A 75 -7.47 -12.00 9.98
C GLN A 75 -6.33 -11.24 10.67
N HIS A 76 -6.02 -10.05 10.16
CA HIS A 76 -4.82 -9.32 10.57
C HIS A 76 -5.11 -8.19 11.56
N GLN A 77 -6.37 -7.73 11.67
CA GLN A 77 -6.78 -6.61 12.53
C GLN A 77 -5.79 -5.43 12.47
N PRO A 78 -5.45 -4.96 11.24
CA PRO A 78 -4.41 -3.98 11.06
C PRO A 78 -4.80 -2.64 11.68
N ARG A 79 -3.82 -1.89 12.18
CA ARG A 79 -4.02 -0.50 12.56
C ARG A 79 -3.98 0.43 11.35
N TRP A 80 -3.16 0.10 10.36
CA TRP A 80 -3.05 0.85 9.10
C TRP A 80 -3.19 -0.09 7.91
N VAL A 81 -3.78 0.44 6.83
CA VAL A 81 -3.85 -0.25 5.54
C VAL A 81 -3.30 0.67 4.46
N LEU A 82 -2.16 0.31 3.88
CA LEU A 82 -1.64 0.94 2.68
C LEU A 82 -2.40 0.40 1.47
N ILE A 83 -3.11 1.28 0.75
CA ILE A 83 -3.88 0.95 -0.46
C ILE A 83 -3.05 1.35 -1.67
N GLU A 84 -2.51 0.36 -2.38
CA GLU A 84 -1.70 0.52 -3.59
C GLU A 84 -2.34 -0.28 -4.73
N LEU A 85 -3.49 0.18 -5.21
CA LEU A 85 -4.29 -0.47 -6.24
C LEU A 85 -4.74 0.53 -7.31
N GLY A 86 -5.07 0.02 -8.49
CA GLY A 86 -5.59 0.77 -9.61
C GLY A 86 -4.69 0.72 -10.84
N ALA A 87 -3.42 0.35 -10.73
CA ALA A 87 -2.54 0.25 -11.90
C ALA A 87 -3.12 -0.70 -12.95
N ASN A 88 -3.61 -1.87 -12.55
CA ASN A 88 -4.22 -2.84 -13.45
C ASN A 88 -5.55 -2.37 -14.04
N ASP A 89 -6.33 -1.59 -13.28
CA ASP A 89 -7.55 -0.95 -13.80
C ASP A 89 -7.21 0.00 -14.94
N GLY A 90 -6.23 0.86 -14.70
CA GLY A 90 -5.76 1.83 -15.68
C GLY A 90 -5.11 1.19 -16.91
N LEU A 91 -4.24 0.21 -16.73
CA LEU A 91 -3.55 -0.51 -17.82
C LEU A 91 -4.53 -1.32 -18.69
N ARG A 92 -5.67 -1.76 -18.13
CA ARG A 92 -6.74 -2.44 -18.87
C ARG A 92 -7.75 -1.47 -19.49
N GLY A 93 -7.59 -0.17 -19.24
CA GLY A 93 -8.49 0.86 -19.77
C GLY A 93 -9.89 0.83 -19.17
N PHE A 94 -10.03 0.35 -17.92
CA PHE A 94 -11.33 0.33 -17.24
C PHE A 94 -11.83 1.75 -16.96
N PRO A 95 -13.16 1.96 -16.87
CA PRO A 95 -13.72 3.27 -16.58
C PRO A 95 -13.17 3.83 -15.25
N ALA A 96 -12.69 5.07 -15.28
CA ALA A 96 -12.16 5.74 -14.08
C ALA A 96 -13.19 5.81 -12.94
N GLN A 97 -14.48 5.86 -13.27
CA GLN A 97 -15.58 5.84 -12.29
C GLN A 97 -15.67 4.52 -11.53
N ASP A 98 -15.36 3.38 -12.16
CA ASP A 98 -15.36 2.09 -11.48
C ASP A 98 -14.21 2.02 -10.48
N LEU A 99 -13.03 2.44 -10.87
CA LEU A 99 -11.89 2.57 -9.96
C LEU A 99 -12.20 3.47 -8.76
N GLN A 100 -12.81 4.65 -9.00
CA GLN A 100 -13.17 5.58 -7.94
C GLN A 100 -14.17 4.95 -6.96
N ARG A 101 -15.19 4.25 -7.46
CA ARG A 101 -16.16 3.53 -6.65
C ARG A 101 -15.48 2.46 -5.78
N ASP A 102 -14.64 1.63 -6.38
CA ASP A 102 -14.04 0.50 -5.69
C ASP A 102 -13.01 0.95 -4.63
N LEU A 103 -12.18 1.95 -4.94
CA LEU A 103 -11.28 2.57 -3.95
C LEU A 103 -12.05 3.25 -2.81
N SER A 104 -13.17 3.94 -3.11
CA SER A 104 -14.03 4.55 -2.09
C SER A 104 -14.60 3.50 -1.14
N GLN A 105 -15.02 2.34 -1.65
CA GLN A 105 -15.51 1.22 -0.83
C GLN A 105 -14.39 0.59 0.00
N ILE A 106 -13.20 0.41 -0.55
CA ILE A 106 -12.02 -0.06 0.18
C ILE A 106 -11.74 0.86 1.37
N ILE A 107 -11.64 2.17 1.14
CA ILE A 107 -11.39 3.16 2.19
C ILE A 107 -12.48 3.09 3.27
N THR A 108 -13.74 3.01 2.86
CA THR A 108 -14.88 2.90 3.78
C THR A 108 -14.79 1.67 4.67
N LEU A 109 -14.48 0.50 4.11
CA LEU A 109 -14.33 -0.75 4.87
C LEU A 109 -13.15 -0.69 5.85
N VAL A 110 -12.03 -0.10 5.45
CA VAL A 110 -10.86 0.10 6.34
C VAL A 110 -11.25 0.97 7.54
N LEU A 111 -11.92 2.10 7.30
CA LEU A 111 -12.39 2.99 8.37
C LEU A 111 -13.43 2.31 9.29
N GLN A 112 -14.36 1.54 8.73
CA GLN A 112 -15.35 0.79 9.49
C GLN A 112 -14.73 -0.31 10.38
N ALA A 113 -13.61 -0.85 9.97
CA ALA A 113 -12.83 -1.80 10.77
C ALA A 113 -12.00 -1.12 11.88
N GLY A 114 -12.04 0.20 11.99
CA GLY A 114 -11.25 0.98 12.97
C GLY A 114 -9.78 1.15 12.56
N ALA A 115 -9.40 0.80 11.33
CA ALA A 115 -8.06 0.99 10.79
C ALA A 115 -7.93 2.35 10.08
N GLN A 116 -6.69 2.82 9.94
CA GLN A 116 -6.36 4.05 9.22
C GLN A 116 -5.94 3.73 7.78
N PRO A 117 -6.67 4.19 6.76
CA PRO A 117 -6.26 4.03 5.37
C PRO A 117 -5.15 5.01 5.00
N LEU A 118 -4.14 4.52 4.30
CA LEU A 118 -3.07 5.28 3.68
C LEU A 118 -3.19 5.04 2.17
N LEU A 119 -3.51 6.07 1.40
CA LEU A 119 -3.73 5.91 -0.04
C LEU A 119 -2.46 6.27 -0.80
N MET A 120 -2.02 5.41 -1.71
CA MET A 120 -0.94 5.73 -2.63
C MET A 120 -1.49 6.26 -3.95
N GLN A 121 -0.95 7.38 -4.41
CA GLN A 121 -1.19 7.87 -5.77
C GLN A 121 -0.69 6.82 -6.78
N ILE A 122 -1.53 6.42 -7.71
CA ILE A 122 -1.11 5.61 -8.86
C ILE A 122 -1.19 6.49 -10.12
N ARG A 123 -0.26 6.25 -11.05
CA ARG A 123 -0.26 6.86 -12.38
C ARG A 123 -0.06 5.77 -13.43
N ILE A 124 -0.65 5.99 -14.57
CA ILE A 124 -0.50 5.11 -15.74
C ILE A 124 0.28 5.83 -16.84
N PRO A 125 0.91 5.08 -17.76
CA PRO A 125 1.66 5.66 -18.87
C PRO A 125 0.85 6.62 -19.70
N PRO A 126 1.46 7.70 -20.26
CA PRO A 126 0.74 8.76 -20.98
C PRO A 126 0.15 8.32 -22.33
N ASN A 127 0.59 7.18 -22.87
CA ASN A 127 0.09 6.63 -24.14
C ASN A 127 -1.38 6.18 -24.10
N TYR A 128 -2.02 6.16 -22.91
CA TYR A 128 -3.47 5.93 -22.75
C TYR A 128 -4.32 7.18 -23.11
N GLY A 129 -3.66 8.28 -23.46
CA GLY A 129 -4.30 9.53 -23.84
C GLY A 129 -4.58 10.46 -22.66
N ARG A 130 -4.34 11.75 -22.87
CA ARG A 130 -4.36 12.78 -21.83
C ARG A 130 -5.65 12.82 -21.02
N ARG A 131 -6.80 12.77 -21.68
CA ARG A 131 -8.11 12.84 -21.00
C ARG A 131 -8.29 11.70 -20.01
N TYR A 132 -7.91 10.48 -20.39
CA TYR A 132 -8.04 9.32 -19.52
C TYR A 132 -7.03 9.36 -18.37
N THR A 133 -5.77 9.66 -18.66
CA THR A 133 -4.71 9.71 -17.63
C THR A 133 -4.95 10.82 -16.59
N GLU A 134 -5.47 11.98 -17.02
CA GLU A 134 -5.84 13.07 -16.11
C GLU A 134 -7.04 12.66 -15.22
N ALA A 135 -8.09 12.09 -15.80
CA ALA A 135 -9.26 11.61 -15.06
C ALA A 135 -8.89 10.52 -14.06
N PHE A 136 -8.06 9.55 -14.48
CA PHE A 136 -7.54 8.49 -13.64
C PHE A 136 -6.72 9.04 -12.46
N SER A 137 -5.75 9.90 -12.72
CA SER A 137 -4.86 10.44 -11.71
C SER A 137 -5.57 11.34 -10.70
N ALA A 138 -6.65 12.01 -11.10
CA ALA A 138 -7.42 12.89 -10.23
C ALA A 138 -8.24 12.15 -9.16
N ILE A 139 -8.50 10.85 -9.33
CA ILE A 139 -9.27 10.03 -8.37
C ILE A 139 -8.62 10.03 -6.98
N TYR A 140 -7.32 9.80 -6.92
CA TYR A 140 -6.60 9.63 -5.66
C TYR A 140 -6.62 10.88 -4.77
N PRO A 141 -6.24 12.08 -5.24
CA PRO A 141 -6.34 13.29 -4.43
C PRO A 141 -7.79 13.67 -4.11
N GLN A 142 -8.77 13.34 -4.96
CA GLN A 142 -10.18 13.55 -4.66
C GLN A 142 -10.63 12.66 -3.50
N LEU A 143 -10.30 11.37 -3.52
CA LEU A 143 -10.62 10.44 -2.45
C LEU A 143 -9.88 10.79 -1.15
N ALA A 144 -8.59 11.12 -1.23
CA ALA A 144 -7.81 11.52 -0.06
C ALA A 144 -8.44 12.74 0.63
N LYS A 145 -8.85 13.74 -0.15
CA LYS A 145 -9.57 14.92 0.37
C LYS A 145 -10.95 14.58 0.92
N GLN A 146 -11.71 13.73 0.21
CA GLN A 146 -13.08 13.35 0.60
C GLN A 146 -13.11 12.63 1.95
N PHE A 147 -12.15 11.74 2.19
CA PHE A 147 -12.08 10.92 3.40
C PHE A 147 -11.13 11.47 4.47
N ASP A 148 -10.49 12.61 4.20
CA ASP A 148 -9.48 13.23 5.08
C ASP A 148 -8.37 12.24 5.50
N ILE A 149 -7.77 11.58 4.49
CA ILE A 149 -6.75 10.56 4.67
C ILE A 149 -5.43 10.93 3.99
N PRO A 150 -4.28 10.42 4.48
CA PRO A 150 -3.00 10.65 3.84
C PRO A 150 -2.94 10.11 2.40
N LEU A 151 -2.36 10.93 1.51
CA LEU A 151 -2.01 10.55 0.15
C LEU A 151 -0.50 10.49 0.00
N LEU A 152 0.04 9.29 -0.25
CA LEU A 152 1.45 9.11 -0.55
C LEU A 152 1.70 9.34 -2.05
N PRO A 153 2.80 9.97 -2.44
CA PRO A 153 3.18 10.08 -3.85
C PRO A 153 3.51 8.72 -4.45
N PHE A 154 3.59 8.62 -5.77
CA PHE A 154 3.88 7.38 -6.48
C PHE A 154 5.39 7.20 -6.67
N TYR A 155 5.99 6.23 -5.99
CA TYR A 155 7.43 6.00 -6.07
C TYR A 155 7.92 5.64 -7.48
N MET A 156 7.06 5.06 -8.31
CA MET A 156 7.43 4.71 -9.69
C MET A 156 7.83 5.92 -10.54
N GLU A 157 7.40 7.13 -10.20
CA GLU A 157 7.84 8.35 -10.90
C GLU A 157 9.36 8.57 -10.79
N GLN A 158 9.99 8.05 -9.73
CA GLN A 158 11.45 8.11 -9.55
C GLN A 158 12.17 6.85 -10.04
N VAL A 159 11.47 5.74 -10.15
CA VAL A 159 12.02 4.46 -10.61
C VAL A 159 12.05 4.39 -12.12
N VAL A 160 10.96 4.73 -12.80
CA VAL A 160 10.79 4.60 -14.25
C VAL A 160 11.78 5.44 -15.08
N VAL A 161 12.31 6.50 -14.50
CA VAL A 161 13.31 7.36 -15.16
C VAL A 161 14.72 6.75 -15.21
N LYS A 162 14.92 5.63 -14.50
CA LYS A 162 16.16 4.86 -14.48
C LYS A 162 15.92 3.51 -15.18
N ALA A 163 16.28 3.45 -16.46
CA ALA A 163 16.07 2.24 -17.26
C ALA A 163 16.69 0.99 -16.64
N GLU A 164 17.86 1.13 -15.98
CA GLU A 164 18.56 0.07 -15.27
C GLU A 164 17.82 -0.49 -14.04
N TRP A 165 16.76 0.19 -13.59
CA TRP A 165 15.90 -0.25 -12.48
C TRP A 165 14.62 -0.93 -12.93
N MET A 166 14.38 -1.01 -14.23
CA MET A 166 13.19 -1.62 -14.80
C MET A 166 13.44 -3.04 -15.28
N GLN A 167 12.42 -3.88 -15.23
CA GLN A 167 12.42 -5.16 -15.92
C GLN A 167 12.21 -4.94 -17.42
N ASP A 168 12.44 -5.99 -18.23
CA ASP A 168 12.31 -5.94 -19.70
C ASP A 168 10.91 -5.57 -20.18
N ASP A 169 9.88 -5.72 -19.32
CA ASP A 169 8.51 -5.34 -19.63
C ASP A 169 8.25 -3.82 -19.58
N GLY A 170 9.20 -3.04 -19.05
CA GLY A 170 9.09 -1.59 -18.92
C GLY A 170 8.02 -1.11 -17.94
N LEU A 171 7.42 -2.01 -17.16
CA LEU A 171 6.34 -1.72 -16.21
C LEU A 171 6.75 -1.99 -14.76
N HIS A 172 7.52 -3.03 -14.52
CA HIS A 172 7.85 -3.47 -13.16
C HIS A 172 9.30 -3.11 -12.80
N PRO A 173 9.52 -2.68 -11.53
CA PRO A 173 10.88 -2.51 -11.00
C PRO A 173 11.60 -3.84 -10.93
N ASN A 174 12.89 -3.84 -11.23
CA ASN A 174 13.74 -5.01 -11.03
C ASN A 174 14.29 -5.08 -9.59
N LYS A 175 15.14 -6.08 -9.30
CA LYS A 175 15.72 -6.30 -7.98
C LYS A 175 16.58 -5.11 -7.49
N ASP A 176 17.22 -4.38 -8.41
CA ASP A 176 18.14 -3.29 -8.05
C ASP A 176 17.40 -2.02 -7.62
N ALA A 177 16.13 -1.86 -8.02
CA ALA A 177 15.26 -0.79 -7.59
C ALA A 177 14.68 -1.02 -6.18
N GLN A 178 14.56 -2.28 -5.73
CA GLN A 178 13.81 -2.61 -4.51
C GLN A 178 14.38 -1.97 -3.24
N PRO A 179 15.72 -1.90 -3.01
CA PRO A 179 16.26 -1.21 -1.85
C PRO A 179 15.94 0.28 -1.81
N PHE A 180 15.95 0.94 -2.98
CA PHE A 180 15.54 2.34 -3.09
C PHE A 180 14.06 2.50 -2.71
N ILE A 181 13.18 1.64 -3.26
CA ILE A 181 11.74 1.69 -2.97
C ILE A 181 11.50 1.47 -1.48
N ALA A 182 12.16 0.49 -0.85
CA ALA A 182 12.02 0.22 0.57
C ALA A 182 12.40 1.44 1.43
N THR A 183 13.54 2.08 1.14
CA THR A 183 13.98 3.29 1.84
C THR A 183 13.00 4.45 1.62
N TRP A 184 12.59 4.67 0.38
CA TRP A 184 11.65 5.71 0.00
C TRP A 184 10.29 5.55 0.69
N MET A 185 9.80 4.32 0.81
CA MET A 185 8.57 3.98 1.52
C MET A 185 8.72 4.16 3.04
N ALA A 186 9.86 3.75 3.63
CA ALA A 186 10.15 3.96 5.04
C ALA A 186 10.03 5.44 5.43
N GLU A 187 10.70 6.33 4.68
CA GLU A 187 10.69 7.77 4.93
C GLU A 187 9.28 8.38 4.96
N ARG A 188 8.34 7.80 4.19
CA ARG A 188 6.97 8.32 4.05
C ARG A 188 5.96 7.65 4.95
N LEU A 189 6.19 6.39 5.28
CA LEU A 189 5.31 5.64 6.17
C LEU A 189 5.63 5.89 7.64
N GLU A 190 6.91 5.96 8.04
CA GLU A 190 7.32 6.15 9.44
C GLU A 190 6.62 7.33 10.14
N PRO A 191 6.45 8.51 9.52
CA PRO A 191 5.72 9.61 10.16
C PRO A 191 4.22 9.35 10.35
N LEU A 192 3.62 8.46 9.54
CA LEU A 192 2.18 8.18 9.52
C LEU A 192 1.80 7.01 10.44
N VAL A 193 2.76 6.09 10.71
CA VAL A 193 2.51 4.87 11.48
C VAL A 193 3.11 4.89 12.88
N LYS A 194 3.65 6.03 13.33
CA LYS A 194 4.18 6.17 14.69
C LYS A 194 3.06 6.18 15.73
N HIS A 195 3.29 5.49 16.84
CA HIS A 195 2.51 5.72 18.04
C HIS A 195 2.65 7.18 18.49
N GLU A 196 1.55 7.90 18.64
CA GLU A 196 1.55 9.02 19.57
C GLU A 196 1.79 8.42 20.96
N SER A 197 3.03 8.57 21.46
CA SER A 197 3.33 8.25 22.84
C SER A 197 2.54 9.23 23.71
N ASN A 198 1.40 8.78 24.26
CA ASN A 198 0.72 9.48 25.34
C ASN A 198 1.55 9.45 26.63
#